data_f325f35bffd37ddd34c8a78ff09bff1d
#
_entry.id   f325f35bffd37ddd34c8a78ff09bff1d
#
_cell.length_a   1.000
_cell.length_b   1.000
_cell.length_c   1.000
_cell.angle_alpha   90.00
_cell.angle_beta   90.00
_cell.angle_gamma   90.00
#
_symmetry.space_group_name_H-M   'P 1'
#
loop_
_entity.id
_entity.type
_entity.pdbx_description
1 polymer ?
#
loop_
_entity_poly.entity_id
_entity_poly.type
_entity_poly.pdbx_seq_one_letter_code
_entity_poly.pdbx_strand_id
1 'polypeptide(L)'
;MGIKEIYTLYSKYYLVDTDTRNIREHALFFALKGEKFNGNKFAHTALEQGAAFAIIDEIEFKINDKTIVVDNVLETLQQLANYHRLQLRIPIIALTGSNGKTTTKELINTVLSEKYTTTATLGNLNNHIGVPLTLLSMTPNTEIGIVEMGANHQKEIEFLCGIAAPDFGYITNFGKAHLEGFGGIEGVIKGKSELYAFLQEHHKVAFINPKDPIQVEKTRELKTICFPKYLKFLGVDPFVKIASKDGEIESNLIGAYNYTNILAAITIGIHFKLKATEIKKAIENYTPTNNRSQIIEKESNHIILDAYNANPSSMEVALDNFSKLKKASKVVILGDMFELGAQSTIEHQGIVNLADAMPFSQTLYVGEHFYKANTQNKQFRNFEDLKAYITDNPLKQESILIKGSRGMQLERLLEFIN
;
A
#
# COMPACT_ATOMS: atom_id res chain seq x y z
N MET A 1 -27.94 11.96 17.62
CA MET A 1 -27.84 10.49 17.77
C MET A 1 -26.40 10.17 18.15
N GLY A 2 -26.19 9.40 19.21
CA GLY A 2 -24.82 9.04 19.67
C GLY A 2 -24.25 7.83 18.93
N ILE A 3 -22.92 7.61 19.06
CA ILE A 3 -22.22 6.52 18.36
C ILE A 3 -22.81 5.13 18.64
N LYS A 4 -23.25 4.83 19.87
CA LYS A 4 -23.90 3.55 20.22
C LYS A 4 -25.20 3.31 19.46
N GLU A 5 -25.98 4.37 19.24
CA GLU A 5 -27.22 4.28 18.49
C GLU A 5 -26.95 4.07 16.99
N ILE A 6 -25.97 4.81 16.42
CA ILE A 6 -25.50 4.61 15.04
C ILE A 6 -24.93 3.19 14.87
N TYR A 7 -24.17 2.69 15.85
CA TYR A 7 -23.66 1.31 15.83
C TYR A 7 -24.77 0.27 15.80
N THR A 8 -25.88 0.50 16.52
CA THR A 8 -27.05 -0.39 16.49
C THR A 8 -27.69 -0.46 15.09
N LEU A 9 -27.67 0.64 14.34
CA LEU A 9 -28.14 0.65 12.94
C LEU A 9 -27.14 -0.06 12.03
N TYR A 10 -25.86 0.27 12.15
CA TYR A 10 -24.77 -0.33 11.37
C TYR A 10 -24.68 -1.85 11.56
N SER A 11 -24.77 -2.34 12.80
CA SER A 11 -24.60 -3.76 13.13
C SER A 11 -25.70 -4.68 12.61
N LYS A 12 -26.73 -4.14 11.99
CA LYS A 12 -27.77 -4.94 11.31
C LYS A 12 -27.25 -5.54 10.00
N TYR A 13 -26.38 -4.82 9.27
CA TYR A 13 -25.94 -5.20 7.93
C TYR A 13 -24.41 -5.13 7.75
N TYR A 14 -23.69 -4.42 8.64
CA TYR A 14 -22.22 -4.18 8.53
C TYR A 14 -21.81 -3.55 7.20
N LEU A 15 -22.61 -2.63 6.67
CA LEU A 15 -22.38 -1.96 5.40
C LEU A 15 -22.27 -0.43 5.58
N VAL A 16 -21.19 0.14 5.08
CA VAL A 16 -20.95 1.58 5.03
C VAL A 16 -20.50 1.97 3.63
N ASP A 17 -21.13 2.96 3.03
CA ASP A 17 -20.77 3.52 1.74
C ASP A 17 -20.58 5.04 1.84
N THR A 18 -19.67 5.56 1.01
CA THR A 18 -19.33 7.00 0.94
C THR A 18 -19.45 7.55 -0.48
N ASP A 19 -19.83 6.71 -1.45
CA ASP A 19 -19.93 7.06 -2.87
C ASP A 19 -21.26 6.58 -3.44
N THR A 20 -22.09 7.53 -3.90
CA THR A 20 -23.42 7.22 -4.44
C THR A 20 -23.41 6.49 -5.78
N ARG A 21 -22.28 6.38 -6.44
CA ARG A 21 -22.17 5.56 -7.67
C ARG A 21 -22.23 4.06 -7.40
N ASN A 22 -22.02 3.63 -6.15
CA ASN A 22 -21.93 2.23 -5.74
C ASN A 22 -22.61 2.01 -4.37
N ILE A 23 -23.86 2.46 -4.20
CA ILE A 23 -24.60 2.21 -2.96
C ILE A 23 -25.04 0.75 -2.89
N ARG A 24 -24.69 0.09 -1.79
CA ARG A 24 -25.21 -1.24 -1.44
C ARG A 24 -26.52 -1.12 -0.69
N GLU A 25 -27.48 -1.96 -1.01
CA GLU A 25 -28.74 -1.98 -0.30
C GLU A 25 -28.53 -2.16 1.20
N HIS A 26 -29.24 -1.38 2.00
CA HIS A 26 -29.17 -1.33 3.47
C HIS A 26 -27.86 -0.73 4.06
N ALA A 27 -26.94 -0.19 3.26
CA ALA A 27 -25.76 0.48 3.80
C ALA A 27 -26.11 1.76 4.57
N LEU A 28 -25.24 2.15 5.51
CA LEU A 28 -25.20 3.51 6.03
C LEU A 28 -24.37 4.37 5.06
N PHE A 29 -24.97 5.37 4.45
CA PHE A 29 -24.26 6.33 3.62
C PHE A 29 -23.67 7.44 4.49
N PHE A 30 -22.36 7.65 4.41
CA PHE A 30 -21.66 8.76 5.08
C PHE A 30 -21.36 9.86 4.07
N ALA A 31 -22.01 11.00 4.22
CA ALA A 31 -21.95 12.15 3.33
C ALA A 31 -20.66 12.99 3.52
N LEU A 32 -19.50 12.40 3.22
CA LEU A 32 -18.20 13.03 3.41
C LEU A 32 -18.06 14.31 2.57
N LYS A 33 -17.31 15.28 3.09
CA LYS A 33 -16.92 16.51 2.39
C LYS A 33 -15.44 16.49 2.01
N GLY A 34 -15.12 17.08 0.88
CA GLY A 34 -13.77 17.36 0.42
C GLY A 34 -13.67 18.82 -0.06
N GLU A 35 -12.49 19.28 -0.45
CA GLU A 35 -12.25 20.67 -0.85
C GLU A 35 -13.21 21.18 -1.94
N LYS A 36 -13.59 20.34 -2.89
CA LYS A 36 -14.46 20.68 -4.03
C LYS A 36 -15.75 19.86 -4.09
N PHE A 37 -16.06 19.11 -3.03
CA PHE A 37 -17.15 18.15 -3.01
C PHE A 37 -17.90 18.20 -1.69
N ASN A 38 -19.23 18.24 -1.76
CA ASN A 38 -20.10 18.17 -0.58
C ASN A 38 -21.02 16.95 -0.69
N GLY A 39 -20.71 15.90 0.08
CA GLY A 39 -21.48 14.65 0.12
C GLY A 39 -22.90 14.81 0.61
N ASN A 40 -23.21 15.83 1.43
CA ASN A 40 -24.55 16.08 1.96
C ASN A 40 -25.59 16.23 0.83
N LYS A 41 -25.22 16.83 -0.30
CA LYS A 41 -26.06 16.99 -1.50
C LYS A 41 -26.56 15.67 -2.09
N PHE A 42 -25.91 14.58 -1.78
CA PHE A 42 -26.19 13.24 -2.30
C PHE A 42 -26.97 12.34 -1.32
N ALA A 43 -27.37 12.85 -0.15
CA ALA A 43 -28.11 12.09 0.86
C ALA A 43 -29.43 11.54 0.30
N HIS A 44 -30.16 12.34 -0.49
CA HIS A 44 -31.40 11.90 -1.16
C HIS A 44 -31.14 10.75 -2.12
N THR A 45 -30.19 10.94 -3.03
CA THR A 45 -29.80 9.94 -4.04
C THR A 45 -29.37 8.61 -3.38
N ALA A 46 -28.60 8.68 -2.28
CA ALA A 46 -28.18 7.48 -1.55
C ALA A 46 -29.38 6.71 -0.98
N LEU A 47 -30.36 7.41 -0.40
CA LEU A 47 -31.58 6.79 0.13
C LEU A 47 -32.46 6.18 -0.98
N GLU A 48 -32.57 6.85 -2.14
CA GLU A 48 -33.29 6.32 -3.31
C GLU A 48 -32.63 5.06 -3.90
N GLN A 49 -31.30 4.98 -3.82
CA GLN A 49 -30.54 3.82 -4.27
C GLN A 49 -30.49 2.66 -3.26
N GLY A 50 -31.18 2.79 -2.13
CA GLY A 50 -31.34 1.69 -1.18
C GLY A 50 -30.50 1.80 0.10
N ALA A 51 -29.79 2.91 0.35
CA ALA A 51 -29.17 3.13 1.66
C ALA A 51 -30.23 3.09 2.76
N ALA A 52 -29.96 2.42 3.87
CA ALA A 52 -30.88 2.36 5.01
C ALA A 52 -31.01 3.72 5.70
N PHE A 53 -29.86 4.41 5.86
CA PHE A 53 -29.75 5.75 6.46
C PHE A 53 -28.66 6.56 5.77
N ALA A 54 -28.80 7.89 5.78
CA ALA A 54 -27.79 8.84 5.38
C ALA A 54 -27.31 9.65 6.58
N ILE A 55 -26.00 9.65 6.85
CA ILE A 55 -25.34 10.43 7.90
C ILE A 55 -24.85 11.73 7.25
N ILE A 56 -25.34 12.87 7.73
CA ILE A 56 -25.06 14.21 7.21
C ILE A 56 -24.61 15.15 8.34
N ASP A 57 -23.95 16.27 8.01
CA ASP A 57 -23.57 17.32 8.96
C ASP A 57 -24.07 18.72 8.56
N GLU A 58 -24.99 18.80 7.59
CA GLU A 58 -25.65 20.04 7.20
C GLU A 58 -27.19 19.84 7.26
N ILE A 59 -27.83 20.56 8.18
CA ILE A 59 -29.26 20.37 8.51
C ILE A 59 -30.21 20.64 7.33
N GLU A 60 -29.81 21.48 6.38
CA GLU A 60 -30.61 21.81 5.19
C GLU A 60 -30.80 20.59 4.25
N PHE A 61 -29.94 19.57 4.35
CA PHE A 61 -30.09 18.32 3.59
C PHE A 61 -30.85 17.24 4.34
N LYS A 62 -31.42 17.55 5.50
CA LYS A 62 -32.29 16.62 6.23
C LYS A 62 -33.60 16.45 5.48
N ILE A 63 -33.93 15.21 5.09
CA ILE A 63 -35.09 14.87 4.28
C ILE A 63 -36.21 14.28 5.14
N ASN A 64 -35.86 13.29 5.97
CA ASN A 64 -36.79 12.53 6.79
C ASN A 64 -36.07 11.84 7.97
N ASP A 65 -36.72 10.91 8.64
CA ASP A 65 -36.17 10.18 9.79
C ASP A 65 -35.02 9.21 9.42
N LYS A 66 -34.80 8.90 8.11
CA LYS A 66 -33.65 8.14 7.63
C LYS A 66 -32.39 9.00 7.44
N THR A 67 -32.53 10.32 7.59
CA THR A 67 -31.40 11.25 7.51
C THR A 67 -30.99 11.65 8.92
N ILE A 68 -29.81 11.17 9.34
CA ILE A 68 -29.23 11.38 10.67
C ILE A 68 -28.25 12.55 10.60
N VAL A 69 -28.57 13.62 11.34
CA VAL A 69 -27.70 14.81 11.43
C VAL A 69 -26.71 14.59 12.57
N VAL A 70 -25.42 14.80 12.28
CA VAL A 70 -24.31 14.75 13.23
C VAL A 70 -23.50 16.05 13.14
N ASP A 71 -22.60 16.29 14.09
CA ASP A 71 -21.77 17.50 14.10
C ASP A 71 -20.68 17.46 12.99
N ASN A 72 -20.11 16.28 12.73
CA ASN A 72 -19.09 16.05 11.71
C ASN A 72 -19.18 14.61 11.20
N VAL A 73 -19.42 14.45 9.90
CA VAL A 73 -19.59 13.12 9.27
C VAL A 73 -18.31 12.30 9.32
N LEU A 74 -17.15 12.93 9.07
CA LEU A 74 -15.87 12.22 9.08
C LEU A 74 -15.50 11.74 10.48
N GLU A 75 -15.63 12.57 11.49
CA GLU A 75 -15.37 12.19 12.88
C GLU A 75 -16.34 11.08 13.33
N THR A 76 -17.60 11.16 12.92
CA THR A 76 -18.59 10.12 13.21
C THR A 76 -18.22 8.78 12.58
N LEU A 77 -17.71 8.78 11.33
CA LEU A 77 -17.20 7.58 10.66
C LEU A 77 -16.03 6.97 11.44
N GLN A 78 -15.08 7.79 11.87
CA GLN A 78 -13.89 7.38 12.61
C GLN A 78 -14.25 6.83 14.00
N GLN A 79 -15.14 7.49 14.72
CA GLN A 79 -15.64 7.05 16.02
C GLN A 79 -16.43 5.75 15.91
N LEU A 80 -17.26 5.60 14.87
CA LEU A 80 -18.00 4.37 14.60
C LEU A 80 -17.04 3.21 14.33
N ALA A 81 -15.99 3.45 13.52
CA ALA A 81 -14.97 2.45 13.20
C ALA A 81 -14.19 2.01 14.44
N ASN A 82 -13.76 2.94 15.28
CA ASN A 82 -13.09 2.62 16.54
C ASN A 82 -14.02 1.85 17.50
N TYR A 83 -15.26 2.31 17.64
CA TYR A 83 -16.24 1.61 18.47
C TYR A 83 -16.46 0.17 17.97
N HIS A 84 -16.66 -0.01 16.66
CA HIS A 84 -16.81 -1.33 16.04
C HIS A 84 -15.57 -2.22 16.28
N ARG A 85 -14.36 -1.67 16.08
CA ARG A 85 -13.09 -2.34 16.36
C ARG A 85 -13.05 -2.93 17.78
N LEU A 86 -13.50 -2.15 18.76
CA LEU A 86 -13.50 -2.56 20.18
C LEU A 86 -14.57 -3.62 20.47
N GLN A 87 -15.69 -3.63 19.74
CA GLN A 87 -16.73 -4.65 19.88
C GLN A 87 -16.31 -6.00 19.29
N LEU A 88 -15.61 -6.02 18.16
CA LEU A 88 -15.17 -7.25 17.50
C LEU A 88 -14.21 -8.08 18.33
N ARG A 89 -13.34 -7.45 19.15
CA ARG A 89 -12.35 -8.11 20.02
C ARG A 89 -11.41 -9.10 19.30
N ILE A 90 -11.23 -8.92 18.00
CA ILE A 90 -10.31 -9.73 17.18
C ILE A 90 -8.91 -9.11 17.17
N PRO A 91 -7.83 -9.88 16.92
CA PRO A 91 -6.50 -9.30 16.71
C PRO A 91 -6.46 -8.43 15.46
N ILE A 92 -5.89 -7.23 15.59
CA ILE A 92 -5.60 -6.31 14.48
C ILE A 92 -4.09 -6.21 14.30
N ILE A 93 -3.65 -6.48 13.07
CA ILE A 93 -2.26 -6.31 12.62
C ILE A 93 -2.19 -5.03 11.80
N ALA A 94 -1.52 -4.00 12.32
CA ALA A 94 -1.26 -2.77 11.57
C ALA A 94 0.10 -2.83 10.87
N LEU A 95 0.21 -2.26 9.69
CA LEU A 95 1.48 -2.10 9.01
C LEU A 95 1.62 -0.75 8.34
N THR A 96 2.83 -0.18 8.44
CA THR A 96 3.24 1.03 7.75
C THR A 96 4.66 0.87 7.18
N GLY A 97 5.20 1.92 6.61
CA GLY A 97 6.56 1.98 6.07
C GLY A 97 6.61 2.80 4.78
N SER A 98 7.81 3.03 4.28
CA SER A 98 8.00 3.80 3.05
C SER A 98 7.62 2.99 1.82
N ASN A 99 8.15 1.78 1.68
CA ASN A 99 7.95 0.89 0.54
C ASN A 99 7.48 -0.49 0.98
N GLY A 100 6.81 -1.23 0.08
CA GLY A 100 6.42 -2.62 0.30
C GLY A 100 5.20 -2.85 1.19
N LYS A 101 4.51 -1.81 1.68
CA LYS A 101 3.31 -1.91 2.54
C LYS A 101 2.25 -2.84 1.94
N THR A 102 1.76 -2.52 0.76
CA THR A 102 0.66 -3.26 0.13
C THR A 102 1.06 -4.69 -0.21
N THR A 103 2.26 -4.90 -0.75
CA THR A 103 2.77 -6.27 -1.02
C THR A 103 2.86 -7.09 0.27
N THR A 104 3.40 -6.49 1.35
CA THR A 104 3.48 -7.16 2.66
C THR A 104 2.09 -7.45 3.23
N LYS A 105 1.15 -6.49 3.14
CA LYS A 105 -0.24 -6.66 3.57
C LYS A 105 -0.91 -7.82 2.83
N GLU A 106 -0.75 -7.89 1.52
CA GLU A 106 -1.32 -8.96 0.69
C GLU A 106 -0.70 -10.32 1.01
N LEU A 107 0.62 -10.39 1.18
CA LEU A 107 1.31 -11.61 1.60
C LEU A 107 0.82 -12.08 2.99
N ILE A 108 0.70 -11.17 3.95
CA ILE A 108 0.16 -11.49 5.29
C ILE A 108 -1.27 -12.01 5.17
N ASN A 109 -2.10 -11.33 4.37
CA ASN A 109 -3.48 -11.75 4.15
C ASN A 109 -3.56 -13.13 3.51
N THR A 110 -2.80 -13.39 2.43
CA THR A 110 -2.77 -14.68 1.74
C THR A 110 -2.32 -15.80 2.68
N VAL A 111 -1.27 -15.56 3.49
CA VAL A 111 -0.79 -16.55 4.46
C VAL A 111 -1.85 -16.83 5.53
N LEU A 112 -2.41 -15.80 6.17
CA LEU A 112 -3.36 -15.99 7.25
C LEU A 112 -4.70 -16.59 6.78
N SER A 113 -5.10 -16.30 5.55
CA SER A 113 -6.34 -16.83 4.95
C SER A 113 -6.32 -18.35 4.71
N GLU A 114 -5.15 -19.01 4.75
CA GLU A 114 -5.08 -20.48 4.71
C GLU A 114 -5.72 -21.13 5.97
N LYS A 115 -5.94 -20.35 7.03
CA LYS A 115 -6.46 -20.88 8.30
C LYS A 115 -7.58 -20.03 8.91
N TYR A 116 -7.59 -18.74 8.71
CA TYR A 116 -8.49 -17.79 9.36
C TYR A 116 -9.34 -17.04 8.35
N THR A 117 -10.53 -16.62 8.76
CA THR A 117 -11.31 -15.62 8.03
C THR A 117 -10.69 -14.24 8.26
N THR A 118 -10.01 -13.71 7.27
CA THR A 118 -9.30 -12.43 7.36
C THR A 118 -10.05 -11.30 6.65
N THR A 119 -9.87 -10.08 7.14
CA THR A 119 -10.26 -8.84 6.44
C THR A 119 -9.05 -7.93 6.38
N ALA A 120 -8.66 -7.51 5.18
CA ALA A 120 -7.49 -6.65 4.96
C ALA A 120 -7.86 -5.37 4.22
N THR A 121 -7.08 -4.31 4.41
CA THR A 121 -7.22 -3.06 3.67
C THR A 121 -7.29 -3.30 2.16
N LEU A 122 -8.33 -2.84 1.51
CA LEU A 122 -8.50 -2.92 0.06
C LEU A 122 -7.80 -1.76 -0.64
N GLY A 123 -7.09 -2.05 -1.73
CA GLY A 123 -6.41 -1.03 -2.54
C GLY A 123 -5.50 -0.14 -1.71
N ASN A 124 -5.78 1.16 -1.72
CA ASN A 124 -5.05 2.21 -1.00
C ASN A 124 -5.88 2.88 0.11
N LEU A 125 -6.86 2.18 0.68
CA LEU A 125 -7.70 2.67 1.78
C LEU A 125 -6.92 2.72 3.11
N ASN A 126 -5.82 3.47 3.13
CA ASN A 126 -4.83 3.47 4.19
C ASN A 126 -4.67 4.81 4.92
N ASN A 127 -5.57 5.78 4.66
CA ASN A 127 -5.59 7.11 5.27
C ASN A 127 -6.73 7.24 6.32
N HIS A 128 -6.98 8.47 6.78
CA HIS A 128 -7.98 8.83 7.78
C HIS A 128 -9.46 8.55 7.39
N ILE A 129 -9.74 8.20 6.13
CA ILE A 129 -11.03 7.70 5.65
C ILE A 129 -10.95 6.19 5.40
N GLY A 130 -9.88 5.73 4.77
CA GLY A 130 -9.71 4.34 4.36
C GLY A 130 -9.54 3.37 5.52
N VAL A 131 -8.80 3.75 6.57
CA VAL A 131 -8.66 2.92 7.78
C VAL A 131 -10.02 2.70 8.48
N PRO A 132 -10.84 3.74 8.74
CA PRO A 132 -12.21 3.53 9.19
C PRO A 132 -13.03 2.58 8.30
N LEU A 133 -13.01 2.76 6.98
CA LEU A 133 -13.73 1.90 6.05
C LEU A 133 -13.22 0.45 6.08
N THR A 134 -11.92 0.24 6.23
CA THR A 134 -11.32 -1.09 6.42
C THR A 134 -11.85 -1.76 7.69
N LEU A 135 -11.89 -1.04 8.81
CA LEU A 135 -12.43 -1.57 10.07
C LEU A 135 -13.93 -1.88 9.96
N LEU A 136 -14.70 -0.99 9.34
CA LEU A 136 -16.14 -1.17 9.12
C LEU A 136 -16.49 -2.20 8.04
N SER A 137 -15.51 -2.74 7.32
CA SER A 137 -15.73 -3.89 6.44
C SER A 137 -15.55 -5.24 7.17
N MET A 138 -15.01 -5.24 8.38
CA MET A 138 -14.91 -6.42 9.24
C MET A 138 -16.30 -6.78 9.77
N THR A 139 -16.61 -8.05 9.83
CA THR A 139 -17.88 -8.58 10.33
C THR A 139 -17.63 -9.48 11.54
N PRO A 140 -18.67 -9.93 12.25
CA PRO A 140 -18.51 -10.93 13.32
C PRO A 140 -17.83 -12.24 12.88
N ASN A 141 -17.79 -12.52 11.58
CA ASN A 141 -17.09 -13.69 11.02
C ASN A 141 -15.59 -13.44 10.81
N THR A 142 -15.13 -12.18 10.86
CA THR A 142 -13.72 -11.86 10.73
C THR A 142 -12.97 -12.32 11.97
N GLU A 143 -11.91 -13.10 11.80
CA GLU A 143 -11.09 -13.61 12.90
C GLU A 143 -9.80 -12.80 13.08
N ILE A 144 -9.26 -12.21 12.00
CA ILE A 144 -8.06 -11.36 12.04
C ILE A 144 -8.24 -10.19 11.07
N GLY A 145 -7.99 -8.97 11.57
CA GLY A 145 -7.94 -7.75 10.75
C GLY A 145 -6.52 -7.35 10.38
N ILE A 146 -6.30 -6.92 9.14
CA ILE A 146 -5.00 -6.46 8.62
C ILE A 146 -5.17 -5.05 8.07
N VAL A 147 -4.57 -4.06 8.74
CA VAL A 147 -4.77 -2.64 8.47
C VAL A 147 -3.49 -2.00 7.96
N GLU A 148 -3.47 -1.64 6.67
CA GLU A 148 -2.39 -0.82 6.11
C GLU A 148 -2.59 0.64 6.51
N MET A 149 -1.52 1.31 6.99
CA MET A 149 -1.51 2.70 7.40
C MET A 149 -0.52 3.49 6.55
N GLY A 150 -1.04 4.40 5.72
CA GLY A 150 -0.27 5.38 4.95
C GLY A 150 -0.13 6.69 5.73
N ALA A 151 0.97 7.40 5.50
CA ALA A 151 1.16 8.74 6.03
C ALA A 151 2.10 9.54 5.14
N ASN A 152 1.81 10.84 5.01
CA ASN A 152 2.60 11.85 4.33
C ASN A 152 3.24 12.83 5.34
N HIS A 153 2.69 12.93 6.56
CA HIS A 153 3.16 13.82 7.62
C HIS A 153 3.33 13.07 8.95
N GLN A 154 4.07 13.68 9.88
CA GLN A 154 4.11 13.22 11.26
C GLN A 154 2.72 13.35 11.90
N LYS A 155 2.44 12.55 12.91
CA LYS A 155 1.18 12.45 13.66
C LYS A 155 0.03 11.75 12.91
N GLU A 156 0.19 11.41 11.64
CA GLU A 156 -0.85 10.67 10.92
C GLU A 156 -0.91 9.19 11.33
N ILE A 157 0.24 8.52 11.52
CA ILE A 157 0.25 7.13 11.98
C ILE A 157 -0.28 7.02 13.42
N GLU A 158 0.09 7.95 14.30
CA GLU A 158 -0.45 8.02 15.67
C GLU A 158 -1.98 8.14 15.65
N PHE A 159 -2.50 9.03 14.82
CA PHE A 159 -3.94 9.22 14.64
C PHE A 159 -4.64 7.94 14.14
N LEU A 160 -4.08 7.29 13.12
CA LEU A 160 -4.64 6.04 12.56
C LEU A 160 -4.56 4.90 13.57
N CYS A 161 -3.51 4.84 14.39
CA CYS A 161 -3.41 3.87 15.50
C CYS A 161 -4.50 4.11 16.55
N GLY A 162 -4.82 5.36 16.86
CA GLY A 162 -5.94 5.71 17.75
C GLY A 162 -7.28 5.16 17.26
N ILE A 163 -7.52 5.18 15.94
CA ILE A 163 -8.75 4.61 15.35
C ILE A 163 -8.70 3.07 15.33
N ALA A 164 -7.60 2.48 14.84
CA ALA A 164 -7.51 1.05 14.60
C ALA A 164 -7.20 0.24 15.87
N ALA A 165 -6.65 0.85 16.91
CA ALA A 165 -6.22 0.22 18.17
C ALA A 165 -5.54 -1.15 17.93
N PRO A 166 -4.39 -1.20 17.19
CA PRO A 166 -3.76 -2.45 16.76
C PRO A 166 -3.18 -3.24 17.93
N ASP A 167 -3.25 -4.58 17.84
CA ASP A 167 -2.62 -5.51 18.80
C ASP A 167 -1.20 -5.89 18.37
N PHE A 168 -0.95 -5.83 17.06
CA PHE A 168 0.34 -6.12 16.44
C PHE A 168 0.70 -5.04 15.42
N GLY A 169 2.00 -4.78 15.25
CA GLY A 169 2.46 -3.84 14.24
C GLY A 169 3.73 -4.29 13.53
N TYR A 170 3.89 -3.83 12.31
CA TYR A 170 5.09 -4.02 11.52
C TYR A 170 5.41 -2.76 10.70
N ILE A 171 6.67 -2.34 10.68
CA ILE A 171 7.16 -1.29 9.79
C ILE A 171 8.04 -1.94 8.72
N THR A 172 7.67 -1.82 7.45
CA THR A 172 8.39 -2.49 6.36
C THR A 172 9.82 -1.97 6.19
N ASN A 173 9.97 -0.65 6.13
CA ASN A 173 11.27 0.04 6.06
C ASN A 173 11.09 1.55 6.24
N PHE A 174 12.24 2.26 6.36
CA PHE A 174 12.35 3.72 6.49
C PHE A 174 13.10 4.31 5.28
N GLY A 175 12.53 4.20 4.09
CA GLY A 175 13.11 4.75 2.87
C GLY A 175 12.70 6.20 2.60
N LYS A 176 13.33 6.81 1.59
CA LYS A 176 13.04 8.19 1.12
C LYS A 176 11.67 8.23 0.41
N ALA A 177 10.60 8.44 1.16
CA ALA A 177 9.24 8.59 0.65
C ALA A 177 8.55 9.77 1.34
N HIS A 178 7.74 10.54 0.60
CA HIS A 178 6.99 11.69 1.11
C HIS A 178 7.88 12.72 1.86
N LEU A 179 9.11 12.95 1.34
CA LEU A 179 10.13 13.77 2.00
C LEU A 179 9.64 15.18 2.28
N GLU A 180 8.82 15.74 1.40
CA GLU A 180 8.24 17.08 1.56
C GLU A 180 7.39 17.16 2.83
N GLY A 181 6.41 16.29 2.99
CA GLY A 181 5.48 16.33 4.12
C GLY A 181 6.12 15.93 5.46
N PHE A 182 7.10 15.02 5.43
CA PHE A 182 7.82 14.62 6.65
C PHE A 182 8.96 15.57 7.03
N GLY A 183 9.42 16.46 6.14
CA GLY A 183 10.56 17.32 6.38
C GLY A 183 11.92 16.60 6.33
N GLY A 184 12.02 15.53 5.52
CA GLY A 184 13.23 14.74 5.31
C GLY A 184 13.21 13.36 5.94
N ILE A 185 14.34 12.63 5.84
CA ILE A 185 14.43 11.22 6.26
C ILE A 185 14.22 11.01 7.76
N GLU A 186 14.70 11.93 8.59
CA GLU A 186 14.51 11.86 10.04
C GLU A 186 13.03 12.02 10.41
N GLY A 187 12.30 12.87 9.70
CA GLY A 187 10.86 13.01 9.85
C GLY A 187 10.11 11.73 9.43
N VAL A 188 10.56 11.04 8.36
CA VAL A 188 10.02 9.73 7.95
C VAL A 188 10.21 8.70 9.07
N ILE A 189 11.43 8.61 9.63
CA ILE A 189 11.73 7.68 10.73
C ILE A 189 10.82 7.99 11.93
N LYS A 190 10.72 9.25 12.33
CA LYS A 190 9.88 9.67 13.47
C LYS A 190 8.40 9.35 13.23
N GLY A 191 7.84 9.76 12.08
CA GLY A 191 6.43 9.56 11.79
C GLY A 191 6.04 8.08 11.64
N LYS A 192 6.88 7.25 10.98
CA LYS A 192 6.57 5.82 10.90
C LYS A 192 6.72 5.11 12.25
N SER A 193 7.67 5.55 13.10
CA SER A 193 7.87 5.00 14.45
C SER A 193 6.72 5.30 15.41
N GLU A 194 5.78 6.17 15.07
CA GLU A 194 4.55 6.41 15.85
C GLU A 194 3.75 5.11 16.07
N LEU A 195 3.81 4.15 15.12
CA LEU A 195 3.24 2.82 15.31
C LEU A 195 3.90 2.09 16.49
N TYR A 196 5.24 2.12 16.57
CA TYR A 196 5.94 1.48 17.69
C TYR A 196 5.67 2.18 19.02
N ALA A 197 5.59 3.50 19.03
CA ALA A 197 5.22 4.27 20.23
C ALA A 197 3.83 3.88 20.75
N PHE A 198 2.84 3.77 19.86
CA PHE A 198 1.49 3.31 20.21
C PHE A 198 1.52 1.88 20.82
N LEU A 199 2.23 0.95 20.16
CA LEU A 199 2.32 -0.42 20.65
C LEU A 199 2.99 -0.51 22.03
N GLN A 200 4.01 0.30 22.27
CA GLN A 200 4.69 0.38 23.57
C GLN A 200 3.76 0.90 24.66
N GLU A 201 3.08 2.02 24.40
CA GLU A 201 2.14 2.63 25.35
C GLU A 201 1.00 1.68 25.75
N HIS A 202 0.53 0.88 24.79
CA HIS A 202 -0.59 -0.05 25.00
C HIS A 202 -0.16 -1.50 25.29
N HIS A 203 1.13 -1.74 25.59
CA HIS A 203 1.69 -3.07 25.88
C HIS A 203 1.40 -4.12 24.81
N LYS A 204 1.44 -3.71 23.54
CA LYS A 204 1.23 -4.56 22.37
C LYS A 204 2.54 -5.09 21.80
N VAL A 205 2.52 -5.72 20.63
CA VAL A 205 3.65 -6.49 20.09
C VAL A 205 4.06 -5.97 18.72
N ALA A 206 5.36 -5.82 18.46
CA ALA A 206 5.88 -5.54 17.12
C ALA A 206 6.54 -6.77 16.49
N PHE A 207 6.28 -6.97 15.19
CA PHE A 207 7.13 -7.81 14.35
C PHE A 207 8.29 -6.96 13.84
N ILE A 208 9.51 -7.49 13.83
CA ILE A 208 10.69 -6.74 13.41
C ILE A 208 11.63 -7.55 12.53
N ASN A 209 12.30 -6.86 11.62
CA ASN A 209 13.49 -7.36 10.95
C ASN A 209 14.72 -7.12 11.86
N PRO A 210 15.34 -8.15 12.43
CA PRO A 210 16.49 -7.98 13.33
C PRO A 210 17.75 -7.48 12.61
N LYS A 211 17.75 -7.39 11.28
CA LYS A 211 18.83 -6.82 10.47
C LYS A 211 18.64 -5.33 10.15
N ASP A 212 17.48 -4.77 10.46
CA ASP A 212 17.22 -3.33 10.32
C ASP A 212 17.60 -2.62 11.62
N PRO A 213 18.70 -1.83 11.64
CA PRO A 213 19.18 -1.18 12.86
C PRO A 213 18.18 -0.16 13.42
N ILE A 214 17.39 0.47 12.56
CA ILE A 214 16.38 1.46 13.00
C ILE A 214 15.24 0.74 13.72
N GLN A 215 14.74 -0.36 13.15
CA GLN A 215 13.71 -1.16 13.83
C GLN A 215 14.19 -1.67 15.19
N VAL A 216 15.41 -2.21 15.25
CA VAL A 216 16.01 -2.72 16.49
C VAL A 216 16.15 -1.60 17.54
N GLU A 217 16.61 -0.42 17.12
CA GLU A 217 16.75 0.73 18.03
C GLU A 217 15.38 1.20 18.55
N LYS A 218 14.41 1.40 17.67
CA LYS A 218 13.09 1.96 18.00
C LYS A 218 12.19 1.00 18.80
N THR A 219 12.57 -0.27 18.91
CA THR A 219 11.79 -1.30 19.63
C THR A 219 12.48 -1.88 20.85
N ARG A 220 13.53 -1.24 21.39
CA ARG A 220 14.32 -1.74 22.53
C ARG A 220 13.49 -2.08 23.77
N GLU A 221 12.46 -1.29 24.04
CA GLU A 221 11.59 -1.43 25.22
C GLU A 221 10.23 -2.05 24.87
N LEU A 222 10.07 -2.53 23.63
CA LEU A 222 8.83 -3.08 23.13
C LEU A 222 8.93 -4.62 23.06
N LYS A 223 7.84 -5.32 23.38
CA LYS A 223 7.75 -6.76 23.12
C LYS A 223 7.81 -7.01 21.62
N THR A 224 8.81 -7.76 21.16
CA THR A 224 9.07 -8.00 19.74
C THR A 224 9.05 -9.47 19.36
N ILE A 225 8.70 -9.73 18.11
CA ILE A 225 8.81 -11.02 17.43
C ILE A 225 9.72 -10.82 16.21
N CYS A 226 10.92 -11.39 16.28
CA CYS A 226 11.93 -11.27 15.23
C CYS A 226 11.71 -12.27 14.11
N PHE A 227 12.15 -11.93 12.90
CA PHE A 227 12.23 -12.87 11.78
C PHE A 227 13.10 -14.08 12.16
N PRO A 228 12.66 -15.32 11.84
CA PRO A 228 13.40 -16.53 12.17
C PRO A 228 14.77 -16.59 11.50
N LYS A 229 15.83 -16.81 12.29
CA LYS A 229 17.23 -16.88 11.80
C LYS A 229 17.50 -18.03 10.82
N TYR A 230 16.68 -19.07 10.83
CA TYR A 230 16.84 -20.23 9.93
C TYR A 230 16.32 -19.99 8.51
N LEU A 231 15.50 -18.98 8.30
CA LEU A 231 15.08 -18.59 6.94
C LEU A 231 16.23 -17.86 6.25
N LYS A 232 16.71 -18.39 5.14
CA LYS A 232 17.86 -17.87 4.41
C LYS A 232 17.47 -17.45 3.00
N PHE A 233 17.97 -16.30 2.58
CA PHE A 233 17.89 -15.89 1.18
C PHE A 233 18.77 -16.78 0.32
N LEU A 234 18.19 -17.40 -0.71
CA LEU A 234 18.91 -18.25 -1.66
C LEU A 234 19.25 -17.51 -2.96
N GLY A 235 18.52 -16.47 -3.28
CA GLY A 235 18.73 -15.67 -4.50
C GLY A 235 17.44 -15.22 -5.16
N VAL A 236 17.59 -14.61 -6.33
CA VAL A 236 16.51 -14.16 -7.22
C VAL A 236 16.85 -14.56 -8.65
N ASP A 237 16.08 -15.47 -9.26
CA ASP A 237 16.28 -15.85 -10.67
C ASP A 237 15.01 -16.55 -11.22
N PRO A 238 14.04 -15.86 -11.78
CA PRO A 238 13.72 -14.43 -11.63
C PRO A 238 13.02 -14.12 -10.29
N PHE A 239 12.57 -15.14 -9.55
CA PHE A 239 11.78 -15.04 -8.33
C PHE A 239 12.63 -15.22 -7.07
N VAL A 240 12.15 -14.63 -5.98
CA VAL A 240 12.78 -14.76 -4.66
C VAL A 240 12.65 -16.20 -4.15
N LYS A 241 13.79 -16.80 -3.80
CA LYS A 241 13.92 -18.14 -3.22
C LYS A 241 14.43 -18.07 -1.79
N ILE A 242 13.82 -18.87 -0.92
CA ILE A 242 14.09 -18.87 0.53
C ILE A 242 14.30 -20.31 1.00
N ALA A 243 15.43 -20.59 1.68
CA ALA A 243 15.56 -21.84 2.42
C ALA A 243 14.76 -21.76 3.73
N SER A 244 13.97 -22.79 4.00
CA SER A 244 13.27 -23.01 5.27
C SER A 244 13.68 -24.34 5.88
N LYS A 245 13.15 -24.68 7.08
CA LYS A 245 13.40 -25.99 7.70
C LYS A 245 12.73 -27.15 6.91
N ASP A 246 11.67 -26.85 6.18
CA ASP A 246 10.84 -27.80 5.47
C ASP A 246 11.12 -27.77 3.95
N GLY A 247 12.30 -27.27 3.56
CA GLY A 247 12.73 -27.17 2.17
C GLY A 247 12.69 -25.76 1.62
N GLU A 248 12.83 -25.62 0.31
CA GLU A 248 12.84 -24.36 -0.42
C GLU A 248 11.41 -23.82 -0.61
N ILE A 249 11.27 -22.50 -0.50
CA ILE A 249 10.06 -21.72 -0.87
C ILE A 249 10.46 -20.87 -2.07
N GLU A 250 9.78 -21.03 -3.20
CA GLU A 250 9.94 -20.20 -4.39
C GLU A 250 8.70 -19.34 -4.59
N SER A 251 8.84 -18.02 -4.42
CA SER A 251 7.74 -17.07 -4.59
C SER A 251 7.55 -16.68 -6.05
N ASN A 252 6.42 -16.04 -6.40
CA ASN A 252 6.24 -15.37 -7.70
C ASN A 252 6.59 -13.88 -7.63
N LEU A 253 7.44 -13.48 -6.68
CA LEU A 253 7.86 -12.11 -6.48
C LEU A 253 9.29 -11.91 -6.99
N ILE A 254 9.46 -10.90 -7.85
CA ILE A 254 10.76 -10.48 -8.35
C ILE A 254 11.42 -9.50 -7.37
N GLY A 255 12.75 -9.43 -7.42
CA GLY A 255 13.53 -8.46 -6.66
C GLY A 255 13.82 -8.87 -5.22
N ALA A 256 15.10 -8.76 -4.84
CA ALA A 256 15.62 -9.17 -3.53
C ALA A 256 14.95 -8.46 -2.34
N TYR A 257 14.42 -7.26 -2.54
CA TYR A 257 13.69 -6.51 -1.50
C TYR A 257 12.42 -7.22 -1.03
N ASN A 258 11.80 -8.06 -1.88
CA ASN A 258 10.63 -8.84 -1.49
C ASN A 258 10.96 -9.96 -0.49
N TYR A 259 12.24 -10.32 -0.34
CA TYR A 259 12.65 -11.26 0.71
C TYR A 259 12.19 -10.82 2.09
N THR A 260 12.36 -9.55 2.46
CA THR A 260 11.92 -9.04 3.77
C THR A 260 10.39 -8.99 3.89
N ASN A 261 9.67 -8.67 2.81
CA ASN A 261 8.21 -8.69 2.78
C ASN A 261 7.67 -10.12 3.01
N ILE A 262 8.29 -11.11 2.36
CA ILE A 262 7.94 -12.53 2.54
C ILE A 262 8.28 -12.99 3.97
N LEU A 263 9.45 -12.63 4.51
CA LEU A 263 9.82 -12.98 5.88
C LEU A 263 8.84 -12.45 6.92
N ALA A 264 8.31 -11.24 6.72
CA ALA A 264 7.28 -10.68 7.59
C ALA A 264 6.02 -11.57 7.59
N ALA A 265 5.52 -11.94 6.39
CA ALA A 265 4.35 -12.79 6.26
C ALA A 265 4.56 -14.19 6.86
N ILE A 266 5.72 -14.82 6.61
CA ILE A 266 6.07 -16.11 7.22
C ILE A 266 6.12 -16.00 8.75
N THR A 267 6.76 -14.96 9.29
CA THR A 267 6.88 -14.74 10.73
C THR A 267 5.53 -14.58 11.40
N ILE A 268 4.64 -13.81 10.78
CA ILE A 268 3.26 -13.60 11.24
C ILE A 268 2.48 -14.93 11.17
N GLY A 269 2.57 -15.66 10.05
CA GLY A 269 1.94 -16.99 9.93
C GLY A 269 2.38 -17.96 11.02
N ILE A 270 3.68 -18.02 11.34
CA ILE A 270 4.22 -18.85 12.43
C ILE A 270 3.64 -18.40 13.78
N HIS A 271 3.56 -17.10 14.04
CA HIS A 271 2.99 -16.56 15.29
C HIS A 271 1.54 -16.99 15.47
N PHE A 272 0.74 -16.91 14.41
CA PHE A 272 -0.66 -17.35 14.40
C PHE A 272 -0.84 -18.87 14.21
N LYS A 273 0.24 -19.66 14.36
CA LYS A 273 0.20 -21.12 14.39
C LYS A 273 -0.31 -21.77 13.09
N LEU A 274 0.04 -21.21 11.95
CA LEU A 274 -0.11 -21.89 10.68
C LEU A 274 0.97 -22.96 10.53
N LYS A 275 0.66 -24.03 9.80
CA LYS A 275 1.63 -25.06 9.45
C LYS A 275 2.61 -24.54 8.40
N ALA A 276 3.84 -25.04 8.40
CA ALA A 276 4.84 -24.64 7.41
C ALA A 276 4.38 -24.92 5.97
N THR A 277 3.63 -26.01 5.75
CA THR A 277 3.04 -26.36 4.44
C THR A 277 1.98 -25.36 3.96
N GLU A 278 1.17 -24.82 4.87
CA GLU A 278 0.15 -23.80 4.59
C GLU A 278 0.84 -22.49 4.21
N ILE A 279 1.84 -22.07 5.00
CA ILE A 279 2.63 -20.84 4.74
C ILE A 279 3.36 -20.95 3.39
N LYS A 280 4.04 -22.09 3.12
CA LYS A 280 4.73 -22.32 1.86
C LYS A 280 3.77 -22.20 0.67
N LYS A 281 2.66 -22.94 0.71
CA LYS A 281 1.62 -22.92 -0.32
C LYS A 281 1.11 -21.51 -0.60
N ALA A 282 0.82 -20.73 0.46
CA ALA A 282 0.33 -19.38 0.35
C ALA A 282 1.34 -18.44 -0.36
N ILE A 283 2.63 -18.52 0.02
CA ILE A 283 3.69 -17.69 -0.59
C ILE A 283 3.92 -18.08 -2.05
N GLU A 284 3.95 -19.37 -2.38
CA GLU A 284 4.20 -19.89 -3.74
C GLU A 284 3.04 -19.61 -4.71
N ASN A 285 1.81 -19.50 -4.19
CA ASN A 285 0.64 -19.19 -5.01
C ASN A 285 0.35 -17.68 -5.15
N TYR A 286 0.95 -16.84 -4.31
CA TYR A 286 0.71 -15.41 -4.39
C TYR A 286 1.35 -14.79 -5.63
N THR A 287 0.54 -14.14 -6.47
CA THR A 287 0.99 -13.39 -7.66
C THR A 287 0.48 -11.94 -7.57
N PRO A 288 1.35 -10.93 -7.70
CA PRO A 288 0.93 -9.52 -7.68
C PRO A 288 0.09 -9.17 -8.91
N THR A 289 -1.01 -8.42 -8.70
CA THR A 289 -1.95 -8.01 -9.75
C THR A 289 -2.24 -6.50 -9.76
N ASN A 290 -1.43 -5.69 -9.05
CA ASN A 290 -1.76 -4.31 -8.70
C ASN A 290 -0.70 -3.30 -9.14
N ASN A 291 -0.08 -3.51 -10.30
CA ASN A 291 1.00 -2.68 -10.86
C ASN A 291 2.21 -2.52 -9.91
N ARG A 292 2.48 -3.52 -9.06
CA ARG A 292 3.61 -3.55 -8.13
C ARG A 292 4.52 -4.71 -8.47
N SER A 293 5.56 -4.43 -9.25
CA SER A 293 6.48 -5.46 -9.77
C SER A 293 5.74 -6.63 -10.47
N GLN A 294 4.63 -6.32 -11.13
CA GLN A 294 3.80 -7.27 -11.85
C GLN A 294 4.50 -7.66 -13.15
N ILE A 295 4.61 -8.96 -13.39
CA ILE A 295 5.13 -9.49 -14.66
C ILE A 295 3.98 -9.63 -15.65
N ILE A 296 4.16 -9.11 -16.86
CA ILE A 296 3.22 -9.17 -17.96
C ILE A 296 3.98 -9.63 -19.20
N GLU A 297 3.59 -10.78 -19.74
CA GLU A 297 4.02 -11.22 -21.07
C GLU A 297 3.07 -10.58 -22.09
N LYS A 298 3.62 -9.81 -23.01
CA LYS A 298 2.83 -9.17 -24.05
C LYS A 298 3.56 -9.29 -25.39
N GLU A 299 2.94 -9.99 -26.34
CA GLU A 299 3.53 -10.33 -27.64
C GLU A 299 4.93 -10.96 -27.46
N SER A 300 5.97 -10.26 -27.89
CA SER A 300 7.36 -10.71 -27.73
C SER A 300 8.08 -10.09 -26.52
N ASN A 301 7.40 -9.27 -25.72
CA ASN A 301 7.99 -8.48 -24.66
C ASN A 301 7.68 -9.05 -23.27
N HIS A 302 8.69 -9.00 -22.40
CA HIS A 302 8.58 -9.33 -20.98
C HIS A 302 8.59 -8.05 -20.16
N ILE A 303 7.42 -7.64 -19.64
CA ILE A 303 7.23 -6.35 -18.99
C ILE A 303 7.17 -6.52 -17.48
N ILE A 304 7.97 -5.76 -16.76
CA ILE A 304 7.86 -5.56 -15.32
C ILE A 304 7.15 -4.23 -15.09
N LEU A 305 5.87 -4.29 -14.74
CA LEU A 305 5.06 -3.13 -14.45
C LEU A 305 5.12 -2.80 -12.95
N ASP A 306 5.78 -1.69 -12.60
CA ASP A 306 5.91 -1.19 -11.23
C ASP A 306 5.49 0.31 -11.18
N ALA A 307 4.32 0.60 -11.77
CA ALA A 307 3.81 1.95 -12.01
C ALA A 307 2.73 2.40 -11.00
N TYR A 308 2.62 1.74 -9.85
CA TYR A 308 1.68 2.16 -8.81
C TYR A 308 2.14 3.43 -8.09
N ASN A 309 3.41 3.52 -7.71
CA ASN A 309 4.04 4.71 -7.14
C ASN A 309 5.56 4.65 -7.27
N ALA A 310 6.21 5.81 -7.19
CA ALA A 310 7.67 5.92 -7.27
C ALA A 310 8.20 6.92 -6.24
N ASN A 311 9.34 6.58 -5.66
CA ASN A 311 10.19 7.43 -4.84
C ASN A 311 11.66 7.03 -5.04
N PRO A 312 12.64 7.83 -4.62
CA PRO A 312 14.05 7.55 -4.88
C PRO A 312 14.47 6.14 -4.46
N SER A 313 14.18 5.73 -3.22
CA SER A 313 14.55 4.41 -2.72
C SER A 313 13.93 3.26 -3.52
N SER A 314 12.67 3.40 -3.97
CA SER A 314 12.01 2.36 -4.77
C SER A 314 12.52 2.33 -6.21
N MET A 315 12.92 3.47 -6.78
CA MET A 315 13.56 3.55 -8.10
C MET A 315 14.94 2.86 -8.09
N GLU A 316 15.80 3.22 -7.12
CA GLU A 316 17.13 2.61 -6.95
C GLU A 316 17.04 1.08 -6.88
N VAL A 317 16.16 0.58 -6.04
CA VAL A 317 15.97 -0.86 -5.83
C VAL A 317 15.43 -1.55 -7.10
N ALA A 318 14.48 -0.94 -7.81
CA ALA A 318 13.92 -1.50 -9.04
C ALA A 318 14.98 -1.56 -10.15
N LEU A 319 15.76 -0.51 -10.33
CA LEU A 319 16.87 -0.44 -11.30
C LEU A 319 17.96 -1.48 -11.01
N ASP A 320 18.41 -1.57 -9.75
CA ASP A 320 19.40 -2.55 -9.33
C ASP A 320 18.94 -3.99 -9.60
N ASN A 321 17.71 -4.33 -9.23
CA ASN A 321 17.17 -5.67 -9.49
C ASN A 321 17.00 -5.95 -10.99
N PHE A 322 16.48 -4.99 -11.76
CA PHE A 322 16.27 -5.14 -13.19
C PHE A 322 17.62 -5.30 -13.95
N SER A 323 18.64 -4.57 -13.51
CA SER A 323 19.98 -4.67 -14.11
C SER A 323 20.59 -6.09 -14.00
N LYS A 324 20.25 -6.81 -12.92
CA LYS A 324 20.77 -8.16 -12.61
C LYS A 324 20.03 -9.29 -13.33
N LEU A 325 18.89 -9.02 -13.96
CA LEU A 325 18.17 -10.05 -14.73
C LEU A 325 19.01 -10.52 -15.91
N LYS A 326 19.04 -11.84 -16.12
CA LYS A 326 19.75 -12.48 -17.25
C LYS A 326 18.94 -12.38 -18.55
N LYS A 327 18.82 -11.18 -19.10
CA LYS A 327 18.11 -10.89 -20.34
C LYS A 327 19.01 -10.11 -21.28
N ALA A 328 18.92 -10.41 -22.60
CA ALA A 328 19.83 -9.85 -23.61
C ALA A 328 19.58 -8.34 -23.84
N SER A 329 18.32 -7.95 -23.93
CA SER A 329 17.95 -6.55 -24.13
C SER A 329 17.08 -6.07 -22.97
N LYS A 330 17.37 -4.88 -22.43
CA LYS A 330 16.71 -4.27 -21.29
C LYS A 330 16.38 -2.82 -21.56
N VAL A 331 15.10 -2.53 -21.61
CA VAL A 331 14.56 -1.16 -21.78
C VAL A 331 13.99 -0.68 -20.44
N VAL A 332 14.29 0.54 -20.05
CA VAL A 332 13.79 1.15 -18.83
C VAL A 332 12.98 2.40 -19.16
N ILE A 333 11.77 2.49 -18.64
CA ILE A 333 10.87 3.64 -18.79
C ILE A 333 10.58 4.20 -17.40
N LEU A 334 11.12 5.39 -17.10
CA LEU A 334 11.03 6.02 -15.79
C LEU A 334 10.20 7.29 -15.87
N GLY A 335 9.10 7.33 -15.12
CA GLY A 335 8.27 8.52 -14.93
C GLY A 335 8.59 9.26 -13.64
N ASP A 336 8.22 10.55 -13.60
CA ASP A 336 8.48 11.43 -12.48
C ASP A 336 8.11 10.84 -11.12
N MET A 337 8.91 11.21 -10.13
CA MET A 337 8.67 10.96 -8.71
C MET A 337 8.05 12.19 -8.08
N PHE A 338 6.87 12.04 -7.48
CA PHE A 338 6.15 13.14 -6.84
C PHE A 338 6.45 13.22 -5.33
N GLU A 339 5.98 14.29 -4.69
CA GLU A 339 6.07 14.52 -3.23
C GLU A 339 7.52 14.60 -2.68
N LEU A 340 8.43 15.11 -3.50
CA LEU A 340 9.85 15.31 -3.13
C LEU A 340 10.15 16.75 -2.70
N GLY A 341 9.24 17.69 -2.96
CA GLY A 341 9.42 19.10 -2.62
C GLY A 341 10.71 19.69 -3.18
N ALA A 342 11.45 20.40 -2.36
CA ALA A 342 12.72 21.02 -2.75
C ALA A 342 13.82 20.03 -3.17
N GLN A 343 13.69 18.75 -2.79
CA GLN A 343 14.66 17.71 -3.15
C GLN A 343 14.43 17.14 -4.56
N SER A 344 13.33 17.51 -5.24
CA SER A 344 12.92 16.90 -6.51
C SER A 344 14.03 16.91 -7.57
N THR A 345 14.67 18.04 -7.81
CA THR A 345 15.74 18.16 -8.83
C THR A 345 16.94 17.26 -8.51
N ILE A 346 17.36 17.23 -7.24
CA ILE A 346 18.53 16.44 -6.80
C ILE A 346 18.22 14.94 -6.92
N GLU A 347 17.06 14.50 -6.47
CA GLU A 347 16.68 13.09 -6.45
C GLU A 347 16.43 12.57 -7.89
N HIS A 348 15.80 13.37 -8.78
CA HIS A 348 15.65 12.97 -10.18
C HIS A 348 17.01 12.85 -10.88
N GLN A 349 17.92 13.82 -10.68
CA GLN A 349 19.28 13.72 -11.24
C GLN A 349 20.05 12.52 -10.67
N GLY A 350 19.87 12.21 -9.39
CA GLY A 350 20.45 11.01 -8.77
C GLY A 350 20.01 9.71 -9.46
N ILE A 351 18.71 9.58 -9.75
CA ILE A 351 18.17 8.42 -10.48
C ILE A 351 18.67 8.38 -11.92
N VAL A 352 18.74 9.52 -12.60
CA VAL A 352 19.33 9.59 -13.95
C VAL A 352 20.78 9.10 -13.95
N ASN A 353 21.62 9.60 -13.06
CA ASN A 353 23.01 9.20 -12.94
C ASN A 353 23.15 7.70 -12.67
N LEU A 354 22.28 7.16 -11.83
CA LEU A 354 22.25 5.73 -11.52
C LEU A 354 21.86 4.88 -12.73
N ALA A 355 20.76 5.23 -13.41
CA ALA A 355 20.25 4.47 -14.55
C ALA A 355 21.18 4.55 -15.75
N ASP A 356 21.78 5.72 -16.02
CA ASP A 356 22.72 5.93 -17.13
C ASP A 356 24.05 5.17 -16.92
N ALA A 357 24.41 4.85 -15.68
CA ALA A 357 25.57 4.03 -15.36
C ALA A 357 25.31 2.51 -15.48
N MET A 358 24.07 2.09 -15.67
CA MET A 358 23.70 0.68 -15.76
C MET A 358 23.67 0.18 -17.23
N PRO A 359 23.88 -1.13 -17.47
CA PRO A 359 23.96 -1.70 -18.83
C PRO A 359 22.56 -1.93 -19.43
N PHE A 360 21.77 -0.88 -19.54
CA PHE A 360 20.49 -0.93 -20.23
C PHE A 360 20.69 -0.65 -21.72
N SER A 361 19.95 -1.33 -22.59
CA SER A 361 19.97 -1.08 -24.04
C SER A 361 19.32 0.26 -24.38
N GLN A 362 18.34 0.66 -23.59
CA GLN A 362 17.65 1.95 -23.74
C GLN A 362 17.07 2.42 -22.40
N THR A 363 17.22 3.73 -22.13
CA THR A 363 16.53 4.39 -21.01
C THR A 363 15.68 5.52 -21.55
N LEU A 364 14.39 5.55 -21.17
CA LEU A 364 13.42 6.55 -21.56
C LEU A 364 12.91 7.25 -20.30
N TYR A 365 13.08 8.55 -20.23
CA TYR A 365 12.61 9.37 -19.11
C TYR A 365 11.38 10.14 -19.51
N VAL A 366 10.36 10.20 -18.66
CA VAL A 366 9.11 10.92 -18.93
C VAL A 366 8.60 11.72 -17.74
N GLY A 367 8.27 12.98 -17.98
CA GLY A 367 7.74 13.92 -16.98
C GLY A 367 8.56 15.21 -16.93
N GLU A 368 7.98 16.25 -16.33
CA GLU A 368 8.54 17.61 -16.26
C GLU A 368 9.87 17.66 -15.45
N HIS A 369 10.01 16.79 -14.45
CA HIS A 369 11.21 16.76 -13.61
C HIS A 369 12.35 16.00 -14.30
N PHE A 370 12.07 14.82 -14.85
CA PHE A 370 13.06 14.09 -15.63
C PHE A 370 13.45 14.84 -16.91
N TYR A 371 12.52 15.56 -17.55
CA TYR A 371 12.81 16.37 -18.74
C TYR A 371 13.85 17.47 -18.49
N LYS A 372 13.99 17.94 -17.23
CA LYS A 372 14.96 18.95 -16.82
C LYS A 372 16.30 18.36 -16.35
N ALA A 373 16.38 17.05 -16.19
CA ALA A 373 17.61 16.41 -15.75
C ALA A 373 18.65 16.35 -16.88
N ASN A 374 19.92 16.29 -16.52
CA ASN A 374 21.02 16.21 -17.49
C ASN A 374 21.32 14.74 -17.83
N THR A 375 21.10 14.34 -19.08
CA THR A 375 21.34 13.00 -19.61
C THR A 375 21.57 13.02 -21.12
N GLN A 376 22.20 11.96 -21.65
CA GLN A 376 22.29 11.70 -23.10
C GLN A 376 21.16 10.79 -23.60
N ASN A 377 20.37 10.21 -22.69
CA ASN A 377 19.25 9.36 -23.02
C ASN A 377 18.01 10.17 -23.41
N LYS A 378 17.00 9.52 -23.98
CA LYS A 378 15.78 10.19 -24.45
C LYS A 378 14.90 10.66 -23.29
N GLN A 379 14.45 11.88 -23.38
CA GLN A 379 13.56 12.53 -22.42
C GLN A 379 12.27 12.99 -23.11
N PHE A 380 11.15 12.76 -22.47
CA PHE A 380 9.82 13.14 -22.94
C PHE A 380 9.16 14.02 -21.86
N ARG A 381 8.58 15.12 -22.29
CA ARG A 381 7.97 16.05 -21.34
C ARG A 381 6.71 15.52 -20.69
N ASN A 382 5.96 14.70 -21.43
CA ASN A 382 4.67 14.17 -21.01
C ASN A 382 4.43 12.78 -21.60
N PHE A 383 3.33 12.16 -21.20
CA PHE A 383 2.92 10.83 -21.65
C PHE A 383 2.69 10.76 -23.18
N GLU A 384 2.09 11.79 -23.78
CA GLU A 384 1.75 11.78 -25.22
C GLU A 384 2.99 11.81 -26.11
N ASP A 385 4.03 12.55 -25.70
CA ASP A 385 5.32 12.57 -26.41
C ASP A 385 5.99 11.18 -26.37
N LEU A 386 5.99 10.53 -25.21
CA LEU A 386 6.52 9.16 -25.05
C LEU A 386 5.70 8.14 -25.85
N LYS A 387 4.38 8.24 -25.82
CA LYS A 387 3.47 7.38 -26.58
C LYS A 387 3.74 7.49 -28.08
N ALA A 388 3.83 8.71 -28.61
CA ALA A 388 4.15 8.94 -30.03
C ALA A 388 5.49 8.26 -30.39
N TYR A 389 6.52 8.45 -29.56
CA TYR A 389 7.81 7.83 -29.78
C TYR A 389 7.75 6.29 -29.78
N ILE A 390 7.05 5.66 -28.83
CA ILE A 390 6.92 4.18 -28.77
C ILE A 390 6.13 3.66 -29.96
N THR A 391 5.11 4.40 -30.42
CA THR A 391 4.32 4.04 -31.60
C THR A 391 5.20 4.03 -32.89
N ASP A 392 6.06 5.04 -33.05
CA ASP A 392 6.97 5.16 -34.19
C ASP A 392 8.19 4.22 -34.07
N ASN A 393 8.54 3.81 -32.85
CA ASN A 393 9.68 2.92 -32.55
C ASN A 393 9.22 1.75 -31.68
N PRO A 394 8.53 0.76 -32.25
CA PRO A 394 7.97 -0.34 -31.49
C PRO A 394 9.03 -1.16 -30.75
N LEU A 395 8.79 -1.41 -29.47
CA LEU A 395 9.62 -2.27 -28.64
C LEU A 395 9.29 -3.74 -28.93
N LYS A 396 10.28 -4.54 -29.32
CA LYS A 396 10.10 -5.95 -29.67
C LYS A 396 11.22 -6.82 -29.10
N GLN A 397 10.86 -7.98 -28.56
CA GLN A 397 11.78 -8.93 -27.93
C GLN A 397 12.58 -8.30 -26.78
N GLU A 398 11.93 -7.36 -26.04
CA GLU A 398 12.57 -6.61 -24.98
C GLU A 398 12.13 -7.11 -23.59
N SER A 399 13.01 -6.95 -22.62
CA SER A 399 12.63 -6.90 -21.22
C SER A 399 12.45 -5.45 -20.82
N ILE A 400 11.27 -5.09 -20.36
CA ILE A 400 10.89 -3.69 -20.13
C ILE A 400 10.55 -3.48 -18.67
N LEU A 401 11.21 -2.52 -18.00
CA LEU A 401 10.79 -2.02 -16.70
C LEU A 401 10.03 -0.72 -16.90
N ILE A 402 8.79 -0.66 -16.40
CA ILE A 402 7.96 0.57 -16.40
C ILE A 402 7.74 0.99 -14.95
N LYS A 403 8.28 2.17 -14.56
CA LYS A 403 8.14 2.69 -13.20
C LYS A 403 7.94 4.20 -13.17
N GLY A 404 6.99 4.66 -12.34
CA GLY A 404 6.68 6.08 -12.14
C GLY A 404 5.67 6.29 -11.03
N SER A 405 5.47 7.53 -10.62
CA SER A 405 4.44 7.91 -9.66
C SER A 405 3.03 7.66 -10.21
N ARG A 406 2.07 7.41 -9.32
CA ARG A 406 0.67 7.09 -9.68
C ARG A 406 0.04 8.10 -10.64
N GLY A 407 0.32 9.39 -10.44
CA GLY A 407 -0.21 10.46 -11.30
C GLY A 407 0.31 10.43 -12.75
N MET A 408 1.41 9.71 -13.02
CA MET A 408 1.93 9.52 -14.39
C MET A 408 1.10 8.51 -15.19
N GLN A 409 0.40 7.59 -14.52
CA GLN A 409 -0.46 6.56 -15.13
C GLN A 409 0.24 5.78 -16.25
N LEU A 410 1.49 5.38 -16.01
CA LEU A 410 2.32 4.72 -17.03
C LEU A 410 1.83 3.32 -17.41
N GLU A 411 0.95 2.71 -16.66
CA GLU A 411 0.27 1.45 -17.03
C GLU A 411 -0.46 1.55 -18.38
N ARG A 412 -0.85 2.75 -18.80
CA ARG A 412 -1.46 2.99 -20.12
C ARG A 412 -0.52 2.66 -21.30
N LEU A 413 0.80 2.66 -21.07
CA LEU A 413 1.77 2.29 -22.11
C LEU A 413 1.57 0.85 -22.59
N LEU A 414 0.98 -0.01 -21.78
CA LEU A 414 0.68 -1.39 -22.18
C LEU A 414 -0.17 -1.46 -23.45
N GLU A 415 -1.00 -0.48 -23.73
CA GLU A 415 -1.83 -0.45 -24.94
C GLU A 415 -1.01 -0.21 -26.23
N PHE A 416 0.19 0.38 -26.11
CA PHE A 416 1.04 0.82 -27.22
C PHE A 416 2.33 -0.02 -27.37
N ILE A 417 2.62 -0.91 -26.45
CA ILE A 417 3.73 -1.88 -26.53
C ILE A 417 3.19 -3.15 -27.19
N ASN A 418 3.72 -3.47 -28.37
CA ASN A 418 3.30 -4.60 -29.20
C ASN A 418 4.37 -5.69 -29.23
#